data_423c55e21fc9aa5e17528e08533e4827
#
_entry.id   423c55e21fc9aa5e17528e08533e4827
#
_cell.length_a   1.000
_cell.length_b   1.000
_cell.length_c   1.000
_cell.angle_alpha   90.00
_cell.angle_beta   90.00
_cell.angle_gamma   90.00
#
_symmetry.space_group_name_H-M   'P 1'
#
loop_
_entity.id
_entity.type
_entity.pdbx_description
1 polymer ?
#
loop_
_entity_poly.entity_id
_entity_poly.type
_entity_poly.pdbx_seq_one_letter_code
_entity_poly.pdbx_strand_id
1 'polypeptide(L)'
;MWRRVEERFNALAHDGLLSRDNFGECIGMVDSKEFAEGIFDALARRRRQSLERITKEELYDFWLQISDQSFDARLQIFFDMVDTNVDGRITREEVQELIVLSASANKLAKLKEQAEEYAALIMEELDPENLGYIETWMYISVPLVLYVGERMLRALRSNAHTVKIIKVMLLPGSVLTIQMSKPYGFRYRSGQYIFLQCPTISPFEWHPFSITSAPGDDYLAVHIRTNGDWTQELKRIFAENHYSLHMNRRTSFSELGAAEPRTTVPPKLLVDGPYGAPAQDFRNYDVLLLVGLGIGATPFISILKDLLNNIKLADELMDLAMETTQTSRSEDSANSFSVSTASSNRKRSYRTSRAHFYWVTREPMSFEWFKGVMNEVAEMDKKGVIELHNYLTSVYEERDARTTLLSMVQALNHAKHGLDIVSGTRVRTHFARPNWREVFTKIAAKQPNSTVGVFYCGAPTLAKELKKLSHEMSHKTSTRFHFHKEYF
;
A
#
# COMPACT_ATOMS: atom_id res chain seq x y z
N MET A 1 28.31 3.29 -3.33
CA MET A 1 28.58 2.32 -4.41
C MET A 1 29.70 2.82 -5.33
N TRP A 2 29.68 4.06 -5.82
CA TRP A 2 30.69 4.63 -6.70
C TRP A 2 32.15 4.47 -6.19
N ARG A 3 32.41 4.73 -4.90
CA ARG A 3 33.77 4.64 -4.32
C ARG A 3 34.46 3.28 -4.57
N ARG A 4 33.71 2.19 -4.58
CA ARG A 4 34.25 0.85 -4.88
C ARG A 4 34.58 0.68 -6.37
N VAL A 5 33.84 1.32 -7.26
CA VAL A 5 34.09 1.32 -8.71
C VAL A 5 35.35 2.16 -8.98
N GLU A 6 35.48 3.30 -8.34
CA GLU A 6 36.63 4.17 -8.41
C GLU A 6 37.94 3.50 -7.91
N GLU A 7 37.84 2.75 -6.79
CA GLU A 7 38.98 1.97 -6.28
C GLU A 7 39.42 0.89 -7.28
N ARG A 8 38.49 0.20 -7.93
CA ARG A 8 38.79 -0.79 -8.97
C ARG A 8 39.32 -0.13 -10.26
N PHE A 9 38.80 1.01 -10.65
CA PHE A 9 39.29 1.78 -11.77
C PHE A 9 40.76 2.13 -11.56
N ASN A 10 41.12 2.65 -10.40
CA ASN A 10 42.51 3.01 -10.08
C ASN A 10 43.45 1.79 -10.07
N ALA A 11 42.96 0.59 -9.85
CA ALA A 11 43.73 -0.66 -9.89
C ALA A 11 43.86 -1.24 -11.31
N LEU A 12 42.86 -1.05 -12.17
CA LEU A 12 42.77 -1.70 -13.49
C LEU A 12 43.07 -0.77 -14.66
N ALA A 13 43.06 0.53 -14.44
CA ALA A 13 43.37 1.51 -15.49
C ALA A 13 44.88 1.58 -15.78
N HIS A 14 45.24 1.62 -17.04
CA HIS A 14 46.58 1.90 -17.53
C HIS A 14 46.63 3.30 -18.17
N ASP A 15 47.56 4.14 -17.76
CA ASP A 15 47.67 5.54 -18.22
C ASP A 15 46.39 6.38 -18.02
N GLY A 16 45.64 6.09 -16.96
CA GLY A 16 44.37 6.78 -16.67
C GLY A 16 43.18 6.36 -17.55
N LEU A 17 43.33 5.29 -18.34
CA LEU A 17 42.30 4.75 -19.22
C LEU A 17 41.95 3.31 -18.85
N LEU A 18 40.65 3.00 -18.77
CA LEU A 18 40.11 1.65 -18.55
C LEU A 18 39.77 1.03 -19.91
N SER A 19 40.31 -0.17 -20.16
CA SER A 19 39.98 -0.91 -21.38
C SER A 19 38.58 -1.52 -21.31
N ARG A 20 37.95 -1.72 -22.47
CA ARG A 20 36.65 -2.40 -22.63
C ARG A 20 36.64 -3.77 -21.93
N ASP A 21 37.73 -4.56 -22.06
CA ASP A 21 37.82 -5.91 -21.45
C ASP A 21 37.81 -5.88 -19.93
N ASN A 22 38.29 -4.83 -19.30
CA ASN A 22 38.36 -4.67 -17.84
C ASN A 22 37.14 -3.96 -17.26
N PHE A 23 36.24 -3.46 -18.12
CA PHE A 23 35.04 -2.73 -17.70
C PHE A 23 34.13 -3.58 -16.78
N GLY A 24 33.90 -4.85 -17.14
CA GLY A 24 33.08 -5.77 -16.34
C GLY A 24 33.61 -5.96 -14.93
N GLU A 25 34.90 -6.18 -14.78
CA GLU A 25 35.56 -6.31 -13.49
C GLU A 25 35.47 -5.00 -12.68
N CYS A 26 35.66 -3.87 -13.34
CA CYS A 26 35.59 -2.56 -12.71
C CYS A 26 34.21 -2.27 -12.11
N ILE A 27 33.14 -2.55 -12.82
CA ILE A 27 31.75 -2.33 -12.32
C ILE A 27 31.27 -3.45 -11.41
N GLY A 28 31.99 -4.58 -11.30
CA GLY A 28 31.67 -5.71 -10.41
C GLY A 28 30.88 -6.83 -11.07
N MET A 29 30.91 -6.92 -12.40
CA MET A 29 30.30 -7.99 -13.21
C MET A 29 31.35 -9.02 -13.66
N VAL A 30 32.08 -9.60 -12.72
CA VAL A 30 33.20 -10.54 -13.01
C VAL A 30 32.70 -11.81 -13.71
N ASP A 31 31.55 -12.32 -13.30
CA ASP A 31 30.97 -13.58 -13.84
C ASP A 31 30.21 -13.42 -15.17
N SER A 32 30.06 -12.19 -15.66
CA SER A 32 29.25 -11.89 -16.84
C SER A 32 29.97 -10.91 -17.77
N LYS A 33 31.18 -11.29 -18.16
CA LYS A 33 32.09 -10.44 -18.96
C LYS A 33 31.46 -10.01 -20.29
N GLU A 34 30.92 -10.97 -21.06
CA GLU A 34 30.26 -10.71 -22.34
C GLU A 34 29.09 -9.71 -22.21
N PHE A 35 28.29 -9.84 -21.15
CA PHE A 35 27.19 -8.94 -20.88
C PHE A 35 27.66 -7.53 -20.50
N ALA A 36 28.71 -7.43 -19.71
CA ALA A 36 29.31 -6.15 -19.35
C ALA A 36 29.93 -5.43 -20.57
N GLU A 37 30.53 -6.17 -21.49
CA GLU A 37 31.02 -5.65 -22.75
C GLU A 37 29.88 -5.15 -23.63
N GLY A 38 28.75 -5.87 -23.69
CA GLY A 38 27.55 -5.42 -24.39
C GLY A 38 26.98 -4.11 -23.83
N ILE A 39 26.97 -3.93 -22.51
CA ILE A 39 26.61 -2.65 -21.88
C ILE A 39 27.60 -1.54 -22.27
N PHE A 40 28.88 -1.82 -22.22
CA PHE A 40 29.90 -0.86 -22.62
C PHE A 40 29.71 -0.37 -24.07
N ASP A 41 29.53 -1.31 -25.00
CA ASP A 41 29.34 -1.02 -26.41
C ASP A 41 28.04 -0.23 -26.67
N ALA A 42 26.94 -0.56 -25.98
CA ALA A 42 25.69 0.18 -26.05
C ALA A 42 25.85 1.64 -25.58
N LEU A 43 26.51 1.85 -24.44
CA LEU A 43 26.74 3.19 -23.90
C LEU A 43 27.73 4.01 -24.73
N ALA A 44 28.75 3.36 -25.36
CA ALA A 44 29.69 4.00 -26.26
C ALA A 44 28.98 4.42 -27.58
N ARG A 45 28.15 3.55 -28.17
CA ARG A 45 27.36 3.86 -29.38
C ARG A 45 26.44 5.05 -29.15
N ARG A 46 25.81 5.14 -28.01
CA ARG A 46 24.94 6.26 -27.64
C ARG A 46 25.65 7.61 -27.71
N ARG A 47 26.94 7.65 -27.44
CA ARG A 47 27.82 8.84 -27.59
C ARG A 47 28.32 9.03 -29.01
N ARG A 48 27.98 8.16 -29.97
CA ARG A 48 28.53 8.14 -31.32
C ARG A 48 30.04 8.04 -31.39
N GLN A 49 30.62 7.33 -30.44
CA GLN A 49 32.07 7.13 -30.32
C GLN A 49 32.36 5.63 -30.34
N SER A 50 33.34 5.24 -31.14
CA SER A 50 33.91 3.90 -31.09
C SER A 50 35.03 3.94 -30.02
N LEU A 51 34.67 3.59 -28.79
CA LEU A 51 35.57 3.63 -27.64
C LEU A 51 36.12 2.23 -27.36
N GLU A 52 37.43 2.05 -27.38
CA GLU A 52 38.08 0.85 -26.82
C GLU A 52 38.53 1.05 -25.38
N ARG A 53 38.64 2.30 -24.94
CA ARG A 53 39.10 2.72 -23.63
C ARG A 53 38.32 3.95 -23.18
N ILE A 54 38.04 4.04 -21.88
CA ILE A 54 37.33 5.17 -21.27
C ILE A 54 38.12 5.80 -20.14
N THR A 55 37.94 7.09 -19.98
CA THR A 55 38.45 7.87 -18.85
C THR A 55 37.61 7.64 -17.60
N LYS A 56 38.08 8.15 -16.46
CA LYS A 56 37.37 8.07 -15.19
C LYS A 56 36.04 8.84 -15.22
N GLU A 57 36.02 9.99 -15.89
CA GLU A 57 34.82 10.83 -16.06
C GLU A 57 33.76 10.11 -16.90
N GLU A 58 34.19 9.47 -17.99
CA GLU A 58 33.30 8.67 -18.85
C GLU A 58 32.76 7.45 -18.12
N LEU A 59 33.60 6.77 -17.32
CA LEU A 59 33.16 5.68 -16.46
C LEU A 59 32.13 6.14 -15.44
N TYR A 60 32.30 7.34 -14.87
CA TYR A 60 31.33 7.89 -13.94
C TYR A 60 29.95 8.13 -14.60
N ASP A 61 29.93 8.66 -15.80
CA ASP A 61 28.74 8.88 -16.57
C ASP A 61 28.06 7.55 -16.96
N PHE A 62 28.85 6.53 -17.32
CA PHE A 62 28.34 5.18 -17.57
C PHE A 62 27.74 4.57 -16.29
N TRP A 63 28.43 4.75 -15.16
CA TRP A 63 27.96 4.28 -13.87
C TRP A 63 26.64 4.94 -13.45
N LEU A 64 26.46 6.22 -13.68
CA LEU A 64 25.22 6.92 -13.39
C LEU A 64 24.05 6.31 -14.17
N GLN A 65 24.24 6.03 -15.46
CA GLN A 65 23.21 5.42 -16.30
C GLN A 65 22.88 3.97 -15.88
N ILE A 66 23.90 3.17 -15.57
CA ILE A 66 23.73 1.77 -15.10
C ILE A 66 23.07 1.73 -13.73
N SER A 67 23.36 2.68 -12.85
CA SER A 67 22.86 2.75 -11.48
C SER A 67 21.46 3.34 -11.38
N ASP A 68 20.92 3.88 -12.45
CA ASP A 68 19.56 4.40 -12.49
C ASP A 68 18.57 3.26 -12.29
N GLN A 69 17.71 3.40 -11.28
CA GLN A 69 16.72 2.40 -10.92
C GLN A 69 15.40 2.58 -11.66
N SER A 70 15.26 3.62 -12.47
CA SER A 70 14.06 3.82 -13.27
C SER A 70 13.89 2.68 -14.28
N PHE A 71 12.64 2.26 -14.47
CA PHE A 71 12.33 1.22 -15.44
C PHE A 71 12.73 1.64 -16.86
N ASP A 72 12.48 2.90 -17.19
CA ASP A 72 12.75 3.46 -18.52
C ASP A 72 14.22 3.49 -18.85
N ALA A 73 15.10 3.88 -17.90
CA ALA A 73 16.54 3.90 -18.13
C ALA A 73 17.11 2.50 -18.35
N ARG A 74 16.64 1.51 -17.60
CA ARG A 74 17.06 0.11 -17.76
C ARG A 74 16.57 -0.49 -19.07
N LEU A 75 15.32 -0.20 -19.44
CA LEU A 75 14.75 -0.62 -20.71
C LEU A 75 15.51 -0.02 -21.90
N GLN A 76 15.86 1.26 -21.79
CA GLN A 76 16.64 1.94 -22.82
C GLN A 76 18.03 1.32 -23.01
N ILE A 77 18.77 1.03 -21.93
CA ILE A 77 20.07 0.34 -22.02
C ILE A 77 19.90 -1.03 -22.67
N PHE A 78 18.84 -1.75 -22.32
CA PHE A 78 18.54 -3.05 -22.91
C PHE A 78 18.30 -2.96 -24.42
N PHE A 79 17.50 -2.01 -24.89
CA PHE A 79 17.28 -1.79 -26.32
C PHE A 79 18.54 -1.36 -27.04
N ASP A 80 19.34 -0.45 -26.45
CA ASP A 80 20.62 -0.02 -27.04
C ASP A 80 21.66 -1.17 -27.13
N MET A 81 21.52 -2.20 -26.30
CA MET A 81 22.33 -3.42 -26.40
C MET A 81 21.91 -4.31 -27.57
N VAL A 82 20.59 -4.40 -27.81
CA VAL A 82 20.00 -5.28 -28.83
C VAL A 82 20.13 -4.66 -30.23
N ASP A 83 19.73 -3.40 -30.39
CA ASP A 83 19.84 -2.67 -31.63
C ASP A 83 21.33 -2.30 -31.91
N THR A 84 22.05 -3.25 -32.51
CA THR A 84 23.49 -3.12 -32.74
C THR A 84 23.83 -2.17 -33.88
N ASN A 85 22.92 -1.99 -34.83
CA ASN A 85 23.10 -1.14 -36.00
C ASN A 85 22.49 0.27 -35.84
N VAL A 86 21.77 0.51 -34.72
CA VAL A 86 21.11 1.79 -34.36
C VAL A 86 20.10 2.25 -35.43
N ASP A 87 19.40 1.32 -36.06
CA ASP A 87 18.39 1.63 -37.08
C ASP A 87 16.97 1.75 -36.48
N GLY A 88 16.80 1.48 -35.16
CA GLY A 88 15.52 1.53 -34.43
C GLY A 88 14.65 0.31 -34.69
N ARG A 89 15.21 -0.74 -35.29
CA ARG A 89 14.55 -2.01 -35.60
C ARG A 89 15.30 -3.12 -34.90
N ILE A 90 14.63 -4.20 -34.60
CA ILE A 90 15.23 -5.39 -34.01
C ILE A 90 15.04 -6.56 -34.97
N THR A 91 16.14 -7.03 -35.53
CA THR A 91 16.16 -8.16 -36.47
C THR A 91 16.21 -9.50 -35.72
N ARG A 92 15.98 -10.60 -36.46
CA ARG A 92 16.06 -11.97 -35.90
C ARG A 92 17.47 -12.26 -35.33
N GLU A 93 18.50 -11.82 -36.04
CA GLU A 93 19.88 -12.01 -35.67
C GLU A 93 20.18 -11.28 -34.33
N GLU A 94 19.68 -10.07 -34.15
CA GLU A 94 19.83 -9.29 -32.92
C GLU A 94 19.06 -9.91 -31.75
N VAL A 95 17.87 -10.48 -31.99
CA VAL A 95 17.14 -11.26 -30.98
C VAL A 95 17.94 -12.49 -30.58
N GLN A 96 18.54 -13.20 -31.53
CA GLN A 96 19.38 -14.37 -31.26
C GLN A 96 20.61 -14.01 -30.45
N GLU A 97 21.31 -12.92 -30.79
CA GLU A 97 22.46 -12.43 -30.03
C GLU A 97 22.08 -12.09 -28.58
N LEU A 98 20.92 -11.44 -28.39
CA LEU A 98 20.40 -11.14 -27.06
C LEU A 98 20.16 -12.40 -26.23
N ILE A 99 19.56 -13.43 -26.84
CA ILE A 99 19.30 -14.71 -26.16
C ILE A 99 20.64 -15.36 -25.76
N VAL A 100 21.63 -15.35 -26.65
CA VAL A 100 22.95 -15.88 -26.38
C VAL A 100 23.64 -15.11 -25.24
N LEU A 101 23.57 -13.79 -25.26
CA LEU A 101 24.16 -12.92 -24.25
C LEU A 101 23.53 -13.16 -22.87
N SER A 102 22.19 -13.22 -22.83
CA SER A 102 21.44 -13.49 -21.60
C SER A 102 21.69 -14.90 -21.07
N ALA A 103 21.78 -15.89 -21.94
CA ALA A 103 22.05 -17.28 -21.59
C ALA A 103 23.47 -17.43 -21.02
N SER A 104 24.46 -16.76 -21.62
CA SER A 104 25.85 -16.72 -21.13
C SER A 104 25.93 -16.12 -19.74
N ALA A 105 25.29 -14.97 -19.53
CA ALA A 105 25.26 -14.29 -18.23
C ALA A 105 24.64 -15.11 -17.11
N ASN A 106 23.65 -15.96 -17.44
CA ASN A 106 22.92 -16.81 -16.49
C ASN A 106 23.40 -18.29 -16.47
N LYS A 107 24.49 -18.62 -17.20
CA LYS A 107 25.06 -19.99 -17.31
C LYS A 107 24.05 -21.04 -17.81
N LEU A 108 23.14 -20.64 -18.72
CA LEU A 108 22.08 -21.48 -19.29
C LEU A 108 22.51 -22.08 -20.63
N ALA A 109 23.34 -23.12 -20.60
CA ALA A 109 23.90 -23.75 -21.79
C ALA A 109 22.85 -24.20 -22.83
N LYS A 110 21.75 -24.82 -22.39
CA LYS A 110 20.68 -25.27 -23.28
C LYS A 110 19.98 -24.12 -24.01
N LEU A 111 19.79 -22.97 -23.36
CA LEU A 111 19.19 -21.81 -23.97
C LEU A 111 20.13 -21.21 -25.03
N LYS A 112 21.44 -21.26 -24.81
CA LYS A 112 22.43 -20.83 -25.78
C LYS A 112 22.43 -21.70 -27.04
N GLU A 113 22.33 -23.03 -26.89
CA GLU A 113 22.28 -23.99 -28.00
C GLU A 113 21.01 -23.83 -28.85
N GLN A 114 19.90 -23.43 -28.22
CA GLN A 114 18.58 -23.27 -28.87
C GLN A 114 18.24 -21.80 -29.17
N ALA A 115 19.22 -20.90 -29.11
CA ALA A 115 18.96 -19.46 -29.29
C ALA A 115 18.33 -19.12 -30.63
N GLU A 116 18.73 -19.82 -31.71
CA GLU A 116 18.17 -19.61 -33.05
C GLU A 116 16.70 -20.05 -33.13
N GLU A 117 16.34 -21.17 -32.50
CA GLU A 117 14.98 -21.67 -32.45
C GLU A 117 14.07 -20.73 -31.65
N TYR A 118 14.54 -20.23 -30.50
CA TYR A 118 13.78 -19.26 -29.70
C TYR A 118 13.68 -17.90 -30.39
N ALA A 119 14.72 -17.44 -31.09
CA ALA A 119 14.64 -16.22 -31.88
C ALA A 119 13.60 -16.34 -33.01
N ALA A 120 13.54 -17.52 -33.67
CA ALA A 120 12.53 -17.79 -34.71
C ALA A 120 11.12 -17.74 -34.09
N LEU A 121 10.88 -18.39 -32.95
CA LEU A 121 9.58 -18.37 -32.27
C LEU A 121 9.18 -16.96 -31.84
N ILE A 122 10.12 -16.16 -31.35
CA ILE A 122 9.87 -14.76 -30.97
C ILE A 122 9.48 -13.93 -32.20
N MET A 123 10.21 -14.12 -33.31
CA MET A 123 9.90 -13.41 -34.55
C MET A 123 8.56 -13.86 -35.15
N GLU A 124 8.23 -15.15 -35.12
CA GLU A 124 6.93 -15.67 -35.60
C GLU A 124 5.76 -15.00 -34.84
N GLU A 125 5.91 -14.79 -33.52
CA GLU A 125 4.87 -14.17 -32.68
C GLU A 125 4.83 -12.64 -32.82
N LEU A 126 5.99 -11.99 -32.94
CA LEU A 126 6.13 -10.54 -32.90
C LEU A 126 6.22 -9.86 -34.31
N ASP A 127 6.44 -10.64 -35.36
CA ASP A 127 6.46 -10.17 -36.75
C ASP A 127 5.41 -10.94 -37.60
N PRO A 128 4.11 -10.76 -37.34
CA PRO A 128 3.05 -11.50 -38.03
C PRO A 128 2.96 -11.16 -39.55
N GLU A 129 3.56 -10.06 -39.96
CA GLU A 129 3.59 -9.60 -41.35
C GLU A 129 4.82 -10.09 -42.14
N ASN A 130 5.73 -10.81 -41.48
CA ASN A 130 6.99 -11.32 -42.04
C ASN A 130 7.88 -10.25 -42.68
N LEU A 131 7.99 -9.12 -41.99
CA LEU A 131 8.83 -8.01 -42.45
C LEU A 131 10.33 -8.28 -42.22
N GLY A 132 10.66 -9.31 -41.44
CA GLY A 132 12.02 -9.68 -41.05
C GLY A 132 12.60 -8.85 -39.91
N TYR A 133 11.81 -7.96 -39.33
CA TYR A 133 12.22 -7.12 -38.18
C TYR A 133 11.01 -6.72 -37.33
N ILE A 134 11.27 -6.42 -36.07
CA ILE A 134 10.26 -5.92 -35.16
C ILE A 134 10.35 -4.39 -35.10
N GLU A 135 9.27 -3.70 -35.45
CA GLU A 135 9.16 -2.25 -35.25
C GLU A 135 8.73 -1.97 -33.80
N THR A 136 9.69 -1.64 -32.96
CA THR A 136 9.48 -1.42 -31.52
C THR A 136 8.44 -0.36 -31.20
N TRP A 137 8.29 0.66 -32.02
CA TRP A 137 7.30 1.73 -31.80
C TRP A 137 5.85 1.22 -31.85
N MET A 138 5.53 0.21 -32.66
CA MET A 138 4.17 -0.34 -32.77
C MET A 138 3.72 -1.02 -31.48
N TYR A 139 4.62 -1.73 -30.81
CA TYR A 139 4.33 -2.40 -29.54
C TYR A 139 4.24 -1.41 -28.36
N ILE A 140 4.97 -0.29 -28.42
CA ILE A 140 4.91 0.77 -27.43
C ILE A 140 3.69 1.67 -27.66
N SER A 141 3.29 1.89 -28.92
CA SER A 141 2.22 2.83 -29.24
C SER A 141 0.86 2.40 -28.68
N VAL A 142 0.50 1.12 -28.74
CA VAL A 142 -0.78 0.63 -28.21
C VAL A 142 -0.89 0.79 -26.69
N PRO A 143 0.06 0.30 -25.88
CA PRO A 143 0.07 0.57 -24.44
C PRO A 143 0.13 2.06 -24.11
N LEU A 144 0.89 2.85 -24.87
CA LEU A 144 1.00 4.29 -24.66
C LEU A 144 -0.33 5.01 -24.89
N VAL A 145 -1.03 4.69 -26.00
CA VAL A 145 -2.37 5.26 -26.29
C VAL A 145 -3.36 4.88 -25.20
N LEU A 146 -3.35 3.63 -24.73
CA LEU A 146 -4.20 3.18 -23.64
C LEU A 146 -3.87 3.92 -22.33
N TYR A 147 -2.57 4.09 -22.03
CA TYR A 147 -2.11 4.85 -20.86
C TYR A 147 -2.52 6.32 -20.92
N VAL A 148 -2.30 6.98 -22.07
CA VAL A 148 -2.71 8.38 -22.28
C VAL A 148 -4.22 8.52 -22.19
N GLY A 149 -4.98 7.59 -22.80
CA GLY A 149 -6.44 7.54 -22.70
C GLY A 149 -6.94 7.40 -21.28
N GLU A 150 -6.34 6.49 -20.50
CA GLU A 150 -6.66 6.32 -19.07
C GLU A 150 -6.34 7.61 -18.27
N ARG A 151 -5.19 8.23 -18.54
CA ARG A 151 -4.80 9.50 -17.88
C ARG A 151 -5.75 10.65 -18.24
N MET A 152 -6.17 10.77 -19.48
CA MET A 152 -7.17 11.77 -19.90
C MET A 152 -8.53 11.51 -19.24
N LEU A 153 -9.01 10.27 -19.22
CA LEU A 153 -10.25 9.91 -18.54
C LEU A 153 -10.19 10.17 -17.04
N ARG A 154 -9.05 9.92 -16.40
CA ARG A 154 -8.83 10.23 -14.99
C ARG A 154 -8.85 11.75 -14.75
N ALA A 155 -8.17 12.52 -15.56
CA ALA A 155 -8.16 13.97 -15.47
C ALA A 155 -9.57 14.59 -15.66
N LEU A 156 -10.36 14.08 -16.59
CA LEU A 156 -11.74 14.51 -16.78
C LEU A 156 -12.64 14.17 -15.59
N ARG A 157 -12.49 12.97 -15.01
CA ARG A 157 -13.25 12.57 -13.82
C ARG A 157 -12.83 13.31 -12.56
N SER A 158 -11.53 13.54 -12.35
CA SER A 158 -11.00 14.16 -11.15
C SER A 158 -11.38 15.64 -11.01
N ASN A 159 -11.52 16.37 -12.12
CA ASN A 159 -12.01 17.74 -12.09
C ASN A 159 -13.45 17.88 -11.54
N ALA A 160 -14.24 16.79 -11.63
CA ALA A 160 -15.58 16.74 -11.05
C ALA A 160 -15.59 16.53 -9.52
N HIS A 161 -14.47 16.06 -8.93
CA HIS A 161 -14.41 15.67 -7.52
C HIS A 161 -13.38 16.48 -6.72
N THR A 162 -13.52 17.81 -6.77
CA THR A 162 -12.79 18.69 -5.85
C THR A 162 -13.32 18.50 -4.44
N VAL A 163 -12.43 18.20 -3.49
CA VAL A 163 -12.78 18.00 -2.08
C VAL A 163 -12.35 19.19 -1.23
N LYS A 164 -13.17 19.53 -0.23
CA LYS A 164 -12.80 20.49 0.80
C LYS A 164 -12.10 19.76 1.94
N ILE A 165 -10.97 20.25 2.36
CA ILE A 165 -10.24 19.73 3.53
C ILE A 165 -10.99 20.19 4.78
N ILE A 166 -11.43 19.23 5.59
CA ILE A 166 -12.15 19.47 6.85
C ILE A 166 -11.16 19.58 8.00
N LYS A 167 -10.25 18.60 8.08
CA LYS A 167 -9.28 18.50 9.17
C LYS A 167 -8.02 17.81 8.70
N VAL A 168 -6.87 18.31 9.14
CA VAL A 168 -5.57 17.69 8.94
C VAL A 168 -4.92 17.52 10.30
N MET A 169 -4.33 16.35 10.53
CA MET A 169 -3.59 16.06 11.76
C MET A 169 -2.26 15.40 11.41
N LEU A 170 -1.20 15.86 12.05
CA LEU A 170 0.10 15.21 12.04
C LEU A 170 0.18 14.30 13.26
N LEU A 171 0.29 13.01 13.01
CA LEU A 171 0.39 11.99 14.04
C LEU A 171 1.85 11.53 14.22
N PRO A 172 2.21 10.99 15.39
CA PRO A 172 3.53 10.42 15.62
C PRO A 172 3.91 9.36 14.58
N GLY A 173 5.21 9.13 14.35
CA GLY A 173 5.67 8.15 13.37
C GLY A 173 5.50 8.62 11.92
N SER A 174 5.49 9.94 11.68
CA SER A 174 5.38 10.55 10.35
C SER A 174 4.13 10.11 9.58
N VAL A 175 2.99 10.15 10.25
CA VAL A 175 1.69 9.88 9.63
C VAL A 175 0.86 11.17 9.53
N LEU A 176 0.36 11.43 8.35
CA LEU A 176 -0.55 12.53 8.04
C LEU A 176 -1.96 11.97 7.89
N THR A 177 -2.90 12.51 8.68
CA THR A 177 -4.32 12.19 8.53
C THR A 177 -5.04 13.36 7.88
N ILE A 178 -5.78 13.06 6.82
CA ILE A 178 -6.58 14.05 6.10
C ILE A 178 -8.05 13.62 6.14
N GLN A 179 -8.90 14.49 6.69
CA GLN A 179 -10.34 14.39 6.61
C GLN A 179 -10.83 15.40 5.60
N MET A 180 -11.65 14.96 4.66
CA MET A 180 -12.15 15.78 3.56
C MET A 180 -13.64 15.54 3.35
N SER A 181 -14.31 16.50 2.68
CA SER A 181 -15.72 16.35 2.33
C SER A 181 -15.89 15.21 1.33
N LYS A 182 -16.98 14.45 1.46
CA LYS A 182 -17.37 13.52 0.41
C LYS A 182 -17.83 14.28 -0.83
N PRO A 183 -17.32 13.94 -2.02
CA PRO A 183 -17.89 14.45 -3.27
C PRO A 183 -19.36 14.06 -3.41
N TYR A 184 -20.15 14.88 -4.06
CA TYR A 184 -21.56 14.55 -4.31
C TYR A 184 -21.69 13.25 -5.11
N GLY A 185 -22.55 12.35 -4.62
CA GLY A 185 -22.74 11.04 -5.24
C GLY A 185 -21.63 10.02 -4.99
N PHE A 186 -20.58 10.38 -4.25
CA PHE A 186 -19.48 9.47 -3.97
C PHE A 186 -19.90 8.35 -3.00
N ARG A 187 -20.00 7.13 -3.51
CA ARG A 187 -20.37 5.95 -2.74
C ARG A 187 -19.23 4.93 -2.80
N TYR A 188 -18.82 4.43 -1.65
CA TYR A 188 -17.78 3.42 -1.53
C TYR A 188 -18.17 2.32 -0.56
N ARG A 189 -17.39 1.24 -0.56
CA ARG A 189 -17.46 0.15 0.42
C ARG A 189 -16.21 0.20 1.31
N SER A 190 -16.34 -0.23 2.56
CA SER A 190 -15.17 -0.37 3.44
C SER A 190 -14.15 -1.32 2.84
N GLY A 191 -12.86 -1.03 3.01
CA GLY A 191 -11.77 -1.77 2.39
C GLY A 191 -11.38 -1.29 0.99
N GLN A 192 -12.08 -0.31 0.40
CA GLN A 192 -11.70 0.33 -0.86
C GLN A 192 -10.66 1.44 -0.66
N TYR A 193 -10.04 1.88 -1.74
CA TYR A 193 -9.05 2.95 -1.76
C TYR A 193 -9.38 4.02 -2.80
N ILE A 194 -8.71 5.15 -2.68
CA ILE A 194 -8.79 6.28 -3.60
C ILE A 194 -7.39 6.68 -4.05
N PHE A 195 -7.31 7.30 -5.21
CA PHE A 195 -6.14 8.07 -5.58
C PHE A 195 -6.29 9.53 -5.17
N LEU A 196 -5.23 10.09 -4.60
CA LEU A 196 -5.11 11.50 -4.28
C LEU A 196 -4.07 12.16 -5.17
N GLN A 197 -4.38 13.36 -5.61
CA GLN A 197 -3.47 14.26 -6.30
C GLN A 197 -3.44 15.60 -5.57
N CYS A 198 -2.26 16.18 -5.45
CA CYS A 198 -2.05 17.56 -5.01
C CYS A 198 -1.40 18.33 -6.17
N PRO A 199 -2.17 19.13 -6.94
CA PRO A 199 -1.63 19.85 -8.10
C PRO A 199 -0.52 20.83 -7.75
N THR A 200 -0.47 21.30 -6.49
CA THR A 200 0.60 22.18 -5.98
C THR A 200 1.95 21.47 -5.91
N ILE A 201 1.95 20.14 -5.70
CA ILE A 201 3.17 19.32 -5.66
C ILE A 201 3.50 18.83 -7.06
N SER A 202 2.55 18.14 -7.69
CA SER A 202 2.71 17.61 -9.04
C SER A 202 1.35 17.53 -9.74
N PRO A 203 1.22 18.08 -10.96
CA PRO A 203 -0.04 18.02 -11.72
C PRO A 203 -0.30 16.64 -12.34
N PHE A 204 0.67 15.71 -12.29
CA PHE A 204 0.58 14.41 -12.95
C PHE A 204 0.55 13.23 -12.01
N GLU A 205 1.01 13.39 -10.76
CA GLU A 205 1.16 12.28 -9.83
C GLU A 205 -0.11 12.02 -9.03
N TRP A 206 -0.55 10.76 -9.06
CA TRP A 206 -1.66 10.24 -8.30
C TRP A 206 -1.18 9.11 -7.41
N HIS A 207 -1.47 9.20 -6.12
CA HIS A 207 -1.02 8.21 -5.12
C HIS A 207 -2.21 7.50 -4.49
N PRO A 208 -2.18 6.15 -4.39
CA PRO A 208 -3.27 5.37 -3.82
C PRO A 208 -3.23 5.39 -2.28
N PHE A 209 -4.39 5.57 -1.66
CA PHE A 209 -4.53 5.51 -0.19
C PHE A 209 -5.83 4.81 0.19
N SER A 210 -5.73 3.87 1.15
CA SER A 210 -6.91 3.21 1.71
C SER A 210 -7.81 4.21 2.41
N ILE A 211 -9.12 4.09 2.17
CA ILE A 211 -10.12 4.87 2.87
C ILE A 211 -10.23 4.36 4.31
N THR A 212 -10.11 5.24 5.30
CA THR A 212 -10.18 4.90 6.73
C THR A 212 -11.46 5.33 7.42
N SER A 213 -12.29 6.15 6.76
CA SER A 213 -13.67 6.43 7.19
C SER A 213 -14.61 5.27 6.83
N ALA A 214 -15.74 5.15 7.53
CA ALA A 214 -16.81 4.21 7.15
C ALA A 214 -17.69 4.82 6.04
N PRO A 215 -18.36 3.98 5.23
CA PRO A 215 -19.30 4.46 4.22
C PRO A 215 -20.44 5.34 4.80
N GLY A 216 -20.81 5.10 6.06
CA GLY A 216 -21.84 5.87 6.78
C GLY A 216 -21.35 7.21 7.35
N ASP A 217 -20.04 7.46 7.42
CA ASP A 217 -19.50 8.71 7.93
C ASP A 217 -19.79 9.86 6.95
N ASP A 218 -19.94 11.09 7.44
CA ASP A 218 -20.21 12.30 6.62
C ASP A 218 -18.97 12.84 5.91
N TYR A 219 -17.80 12.28 6.20
CA TYR A 219 -16.51 12.68 5.66
C TYR A 219 -15.77 11.50 5.05
N LEU A 220 -14.78 11.81 4.22
CA LEU A 220 -13.80 10.87 3.68
C LEU A 220 -12.47 11.08 4.40
N ALA A 221 -11.84 10.01 4.89
CA ALA A 221 -10.57 10.10 5.59
C ALA A 221 -9.53 9.13 5.04
N VAL A 222 -8.28 9.57 5.07
CA VAL A 222 -7.10 8.76 4.74
C VAL A 222 -6.00 8.97 5.78
N HIS A 223 -5.17 7.96 6.00
CA HIS A 223 -3.96 8.02 6.82
C HIS A 223 -2.76 7.69 5.95
N ILE A 224 -1.83 8.62 5.85
CA ILE A 224 -0.70 8.59 4.92
C ILE A 224 0.60 8.53 5.70
N ARG A 225 1.36 7.44 5.58
CA ARG A 225 2.73 7.41 6.09
C ARG A 225 3.65 8.14 5.12
N THR A 226 4.35 9.16 5.62
CA THR A 226 5.14 10.06 4.78
C THR A 226 6.58 9.55 4.63
N ASN A 227 6.77 8.54 3.75
CA ASN A 227 8.06 7.91 3.51
C ASN A 227 8.69 8.31 2.17
N GLY A 228 7.90 8.67 1.17
CA GLY A 228 8.37 9.07 -0.16
C GLY A 228 8.35 10.59 -0.34
N ASP A 229 9.03 11.09 -1.36
CA ASP A 229 9.23 12.53 -1.62
C ASP A 229 7.89 13.28 -1.74
N TRP A 230 6.95 12.76 -2.53
CA TRP A 230 5.63 13.36 -2.69
C TRP A 230 4.86 13.44 -1.35
N THR A 231 4.90 12.37 -0.54
CA THR A 231 4.19 12.34 0.75
C THR A 231 4.87 13.22 1.81
N GLN A 232 6.20 13.36 1.75
CA GLN A 232 6.95 14.30 2.60
C GLN A 232 6.64 15.74 2.25
N GLU A 233 6.57 16.05 0.96
CA GLU A 233 6.21 17.39 0.50
C GLU A 233 4.75 17.72 0.87
N LEU A 234 3.83 16.77 0.73
CA LEU A 234 2.46 16.92 1.19
C LEU A 234 2.40 17.23 2.69
N LYS A 235 3.17 16.51 3.51
CA LYS A 235 3.29 16.78 4.95
C LYS A 235 3.84 18.19 5.21
N ARG A 236 4.87 18.62 4.46
CA ARG A 236 5.49 19.95 4.60
C ARG A 236 4.45 21.05 4.35
N ILE A 237 3.72 20.98 3.24
CA ILE A 237 2.70 21.96 2.87
C ILE A 237 1.61 22.07 3.96
N PHE A 238 1.16 20.93 4.50
CA PHE A 238 0.15 20.94 5.55
C PHE A 238 0.70 21.38 6.92
N ALA A 239 1.95 21.09 7.23
CA ALA A 239 2.58 21.55 8.46
C ALA A 239 2.75 23.07 8.48
N GLU A 240 3.17 23.68 7.37
CA GLU A 240 3.29 25.12 7.23
C GLU A 240 1.93 25.83 7.35
N ASN A 241 0.90 25.29 6.69
CA ASN A 241 -0.46 25.83 6.77
C ASN A 241 -1.10 25.65 8.17
N HIS A 242 -0.78 24.56 8.86
CA HIS A 242 -1.30 24.28 10.21
C HIS A 242 -0.70 25.21 11.26
N TYR A 243 0.56 25.62 11.10
CA TYR A 243 1.20 26.60 11.98
C TYR A 243 0.49 27.96 11.89
N SER A 244 0.09 28.38 10.69
CA SER A 244 -0.67 29.61 10.47
C SER A 244 -2.07 29.56 11.08
N LEU A 245 -2.77 28.43 11.03
CA LEU A 245 -4.11 28.24 11.62
C LEU A 245 -4.10 28.23 13.15
N HIS A 246 -3.06 27.72 13.79
CA HIS A 246 -2.91 27.74 15.25
C HIS A 246 -2.48 29.10 15.76
N MET A 247 -1.62 29.83 15.06
CA MET A 247 -1.24 31.18 15.40
C MET A 247 -2.46 32.14 15.37
N ASN A 248 -3.29 32.07 14.34
CA ASN A 248 -4.49 32.90 14.23
C ASN A 248 -5.55 32.66 15.33
N ARG A 249 -5.52 31.50 16.02
CA ARG A 249 -6.43 31.21 17.14
C ARG A 249 -5.89 31.63 18.50
N ARG A 250 -4.56 31.85 18.65
CA ARG A 250 -3.92 32.28 19.91
C ARG A 250 -3.68 33.78 20.02
N THR A 251 -3.76 34.53 18.92
CA THR A 251 -3.49 35.98 18.89
C THR A 251 -4.72 36.85 18.98
N SER A 252 -5.80 36.46 19.68
CA SER A 252 -6.86 37.39 20.03
C SER A 252 -6.64 38.13 21.35
N PHE A 253 -5.43 38.06 21.95
CA PHE A 253 -5.07 38.95 23.08
C PHE A 253 -3.54 39.19 23.07
N SER A 254 -3.12 40.24 22.45
CA SER A 254 -2.16 41.27 22.83
C SER A 254 -1.47 41.89 21.62
N GLU A 255 -1.40 43.19 21.70
CA GLU A 255 -0.89 44.19 20.78
C GLU A 255 0.56 44.01 20.34
N LEU A 256 0.83 44.63 19.22
CA LEU A 256 2.07 45.16 18.62
C LEU A 256 2.82 44.24 17.64
N GLY A 257 2.83 44.72 16.39
CA GLY A 257 3.81 44.38 15.37
C GLY A 257 3.21 43.85 14.07
N ALA A 258 3.02 44.73 13.09
CA ALA A 258 2.50 44.46 11.77
C ALA A 258 3.37 43.45 11.01
N ALA A 259 2.94 42.20 11.01
CA ALA A 259 3.25 41.27 9.94
C ALA A 259 1.90 40.89 9.31
N GLU A 260 1.71 41.21 8.04
CA GLU A 260 0.51 40.87 7.30
C GLU A 260 0.22 39.38 7.42
N PRO A 261 -1.04 38.98 7.73
CA PRO A 261 -1.40 37.56 7.75
C PRO A 261 -1.34 37.09 6.30
N ARG A 262 -0.31 36.31 5.96
CA ARG A 262 -0.31 35.51 4.73
C ARG A 262 -1.48 34.54 4.86
N THR A 263 -2.60 34.88 4.24
CA THR A 263 -3.74 33.99 4.03
C THR A 263 -3.30 32.89 3.08
N THR A 264 -2.63 31.87 3.63
CA THR A 264 -2.26 30.67 2.86
C THR A 264 -3.54 29.88 2.63
N VAL A 265 -4.03 29.92 1.40
CA VAL A 265 -5.15 29.10 0.95
C VAL A 265 -4.74 27.63 1.08
N PRO A 266 -5.55 26.76 1.74
CA PRO A 266 -5.22 25.36 1.85
C PRO A 266 -5.01 24.75 0.46
N PRO A 267 -4.04 23.82 0.30
CA PRO A 267 -3.75 23.22 -0.99
C PRO A 267 -4.99 22.50 -1.52
N LYS A 268 -5.22 22.61 -2.82
CA LYS A 268 -6.29 21.89 -3.50
C LYS A 268 -5.93 20.41 -3.56
N LEU A 269 -6.85 19.53 -3.12
CA LEU A 269 -6.75 18.09 -3.30
C LEU A 269 -7.80 17.62 -4.30
N LEU A 270 -7.40 16.72 -5.17
CA LEU A 270 -8.27 16.02 -6.10
C LEU A 270 -8.33 14.54 -5.71
N VAL A 271 -9.53 13.97 -5.83
CA VAL A 271 -9.81 12.57 -5.50
C VAL A 271 -10.32 11.86 -6.73
N ASP A 272 -9.79 10.68 -7.00
CA ASP A 272 -10.30 9.77 -8.01
C ASP A 272 -10.57 8.40 -7.39
N GLY A 273 -11.71 7.78 -7.73
CA GLY A 273 -12.15 6.50 -7.16
C GLY A 273 -13.65 6.48 -6.88
N PRO A 274 -14.13 5.56 -6.01
CA PRO A 274 -13.36 4.56 -5.27
C PRO A 274 -12.90 3.39 -6.15
N TYR A 275 -11.80 2.75 -5.75
CA TYR A 275 -11.27 1.56 -6.41
C TYR A 275 -11.37 0.34 -5.51
N GLY A 276 -11.61 -0.83 -6.15
CA GLY A 276 -11.77 -2.10 -5.46
C GLY A 276 -10.47 -2.65 -4.91
N ALA A 277 -10.56 -3.29 -3.75
CA ALA A 277 -9.49 -4.04 -3.12
C ALA A 277 -10.07 -5.30 -2.48
N PRO A 278 -9.26 -6.36 -2.22
CA PRO A 278 -9.76 -7.62 -1.65
C PRO A 278 -10.56 -7.44 -0.37
N ALA A 279 -10.19 -6.47 0.47
CA ALA A 279 -10.87 -6.20 1.73
C ALA A 279 -12.33 -5.72 1.60
N GLN A 280 -12.76 -5.21 0.44
CA GLN A 280 -14.17 -4.82 0.20
C GLN A 280 -15.16 -6.00 0.30
N ASP A 281 -14.66 -7.23 0.12
CA ASP A 281 -15.47 -8.45 0.10
C ASP A 281 -15.62 -9.10 1.49
N PHE A 282 -15.22 -8.40 2.56
CA PHE A 282 -15.29 -8.88 3.95
C PHE A 282 -16.69 -9.38 4.35
N ARG A 283 -17.75 -8.80 3.77
CA ARG A 283 -19.15 -9.14 4.08
C ARG A 283 -19.57 -10.55 3.65
N ASN A 284 -18.74 -11.22 2.84
CA ASN A 284 -19.00 -12.57 2.35
C ASN A 284 -18.65 -13.67 3.39
N TYR A 285 -18.04 -13.30 4.51
CA TYR A 285 -17.52 -14.21 5.53
C TYR A 285 -18.29 -14.14 6.84
N ASP A 286 -18.41 -15.29 7.50
CA ASP A 286 -19.07 -15.40 8.81
C ASP A 286 -18.18 -14.82 9.92
N VAL A 287 -16.87 -15.00 9.78
CA VAL A 287 -15.84 -14.52 10.71
C VAL A 287 -14.74 -13.83 9.94
N LEU A 288 -14.21 -12.75 10.50
CA LEU A 288 -13.09 -12.01 9.95
C LEU A 288 -11.83 -12.17 10.80
N LEU A 289 -10.71 -12.43 10.16
CA LEU A 289 -9.37 -12.29 10.73
C LEU A 289 -8.64 -11.20 9.95
N LEU A 290 -8.58 -10.00 10.54
CA LEU A 290 -7.99 -8.81 9.97
C LEU A 290 -6.60 -8.62 10.56
N VAL A 291 -5.54 -8.65 9.74
CA VAL A 291 -4.15 -8.57 10.21
C VAL A 291 -3.43 -7.42 9.52
N GLY A 292 -3.16 -6.35 10.28
CA GLY A 292 -2.47 -5.14 9.81
C GLY A 292 -1.09 -4.96 10.44
N LEU A 293 -0.06 -4.76 9.60
CA LEU A 293 1.30 -4.46 10.04
C LEU A 293 1.57 -2.96 9.90
N GLY A 294 1.78 -2.27 11.04
CA GLY A 294 1.98 -0.82 11.04
C GLY A 294 0.86 -0.08 10.34
N ILE A 295 1.19 0.73 9.32
CA ILE A 295 0.20 1.48 8.53
C ILE A 295 -0.70 0.58 7.67
N GLY A 296 -0.34 -0.67 7.42
CA GLY A 296 -1.20 -1.65 6.76
C GLY A 296 -2.48 -2.01 7.54
N ALA A 297 -2.70 -1.41 8.69
CA ALA A 297 -3.98 -1.46 9.41
C ALA A 297 -5.08 -0.63 8.71
N THR A 298 -4.72 0.35 7.86
CA THR A 298 -5.65 1.34 7.25
C THR A 298 -6.88 0.75 6.57
N PRO A 299 -6.83 -0.28 5.70
CA PRO A 299 -8.02 -0.82 5.05
C PRO A 299 -8.99 -1.43 6.07
N PHE A 300 -8.48 -1.96 7.17
CA PHE A 300 -9.28 -2.63 8.19
C PHE A 300 -9.96 -1.66 9.15
N ILE A 301 -9.41 -0.45 9.34
CA ILE A 301 -10.02 0.61 10.15
C ILE A 301 -11.39 1.01 9.60
N SER A 302 -11.52 1.15 8.28
CA SER A 302 -12.81 1.39 7.62
C SER A 302 -13.82 0.26 7.89
N ILE A 303 -13.35 -1.00 7.86
CA ILE A 303 -14.19 -2.17 8.15
C ILE A 303 -14.64 -2.17 9.61
N LEU A 304 -13.74 -1.92 10.56
CA LEU A 304 -14.10 -1.85 11.99
C LEU A 304 -15.13 -0.77 12.27
N LYS A 305 -14.96 0.42 11.68
CA LYS A 305 -15.94 1.51 11.82
C LYS A 305 -17.29 1.16 11.18
N ASP A 306 -17.28 0.50 10.03
CA ASP A 306 -18.52 0.06 9.37
C ASP A 306 -19.27 -1.00 10.20
N LEU A 307 -18.56 -1.97 10.76
CA LEU A 307 -19.11 -2.96 11.68
C LEU A 307 -19.69 -2.28 12.94
N LEU A 308 -18.96 -1.34 13.53
CA LEU A 308 -19.40 -0.60 14.70
C LEU A 308 -20.68 0.22 14.42
N ASN A 309 -20.73 0.92 13.28
CA ASN A 309 -21.91 1.67 12.86
C ASN A 309 -23.13 0.77 12.67
N ASN A 310 -22.93 -0.46 12.19
CA ASN A 310 -24.03 -1.44 12.09
C ASN A 310 -24.49 -1.98 13.46
N ILE A 311 -23.56 -2.17 14.41
CA ILE A 311 -23.89 -2.55 15.78
C ILE A 311 -24.76 -1.45 16.42
N LYS A 312 -24.33 -0.18 16.34
CA LYS A 312 -25.08 0.98 16.84
C LYS A 312 -26.49 1.05 16.26
N LEU A 313 -26.60 0.95 14.93
CA LEU A 313 -27.90 0.98 14.26
C LEU A 313 -28.81 -0.16 14.67
N ALA A 314 -28.25 -1.36 14.90
CA ALA A 314 -29.05 -2.51 15.36
C ALA A 314 -29.54 -2.31 16.81
N ASP A 315 -28.73 -1.73 17.68
CA ASP A 315 -29.12 -1.42 19.06
C ASP A 315 -30.18 -0.31 19.10
N GLU A 316 -30.02 0.76 18.33
CA GLU A 316 -31.04 1.83 18.20
C GLU A 316 -32.39 1.31 17.69
N LEU A 317 -32.40 0.40 16.70
CA LEU A 317 -33.62 -0.21 16.19
C LEU A 317 -34.28 -1.13 17.23
N MET A 318 -33.51 -1.80 18.08
CA MET A 318 -33.99 -2.65 19.12
C MET A 318 -34.66 -1.85 20.26
N ASP A 319 -34.03 -0.70 20.62
CA ASP A 319 -34.59 0.21 21.63
C ASP A 319 -35.90 0.84 21.16
N LEU A 320 -35.97 1.28 19.90
CA LEU A 320 -37.22 1.78 19.29
C LEU A 320 -38.34 0.72 19.25
N ALA A 321 -37.98 -0.55 18.99
CA ALA A 321 -38.92 -1.63 19.00
C ALA A 321 -39.46 -1.94 20.41
N MET A 322 -38.62 -1.79 21.45
CA MET A 322 -39.05 -1.92 22.85
C MET A 322 -39.95 -0.78 23.29
N GLU A 323 -39.68 0.47 22.91
CA GLU A 323 -40.53 1.61 23.22
C GLU A 323 -41.92 1.49 22.58
N THR A 324 -42.00 1.06 21.31
CA THR A 324 -43.24 0.85 20.61
C THR A 324 -44.11 -0.29 21.25
N THR A 325 -43.44 -1.30 21.85
CA THR A 325 -44.13 -2.41 22.52
C THR A 325 -44.66 -2.00 23.90
N GLN A 326 -44.04 -1.03 24.57
CA GLN A 326 -44.52 -0.50 25.86
C GLN A 326 -45.69 0.49 25.68
N THR A 327 -45.69 1.30 24.63
CA THR A 327 -46.82 2.21 24.34
C THR A 327 -48.07 1.50 23.88
N SER A 328 -47.96 0.31 23.24
CA SER A 328 -49.11 -0.47 22.81
C SER A 328 -49.78 -1.30 23.95
N ARG A 329 -49.22 -1.31 25.16
CA ARG A 329 -49.84 -1.97 26.34
C ARG A 329 -50.76 -1.09 27.14
N SER A 330 -50.91 0.19 26.83
CA SER A 330 -51.74 1.14 27.57
C SER A 330 -53.02 1.60 26.89
N GLU A 331 -53.38 1.08 25.72
CA GLU A 331 -54.65 1.40 25.06
C GLU A 331 -55.35 0.14 24.55
N ASP A 332 -56.22 -0.43 25.43
CA ASP A 332 -57.32 -1.28 25.01
C ASP A 332 -58.35 -0.42 24.26
N SER A 333 -58.40 -0.52 22.94
CA SER A 333 -59.65 -0.32 22.18
C SER A 333 -59.47 -0.73 20.73
N ALA A 334 -60.36 -1.61 20.32
CA ALA A 334 -60.55 -2.17 19.00
C ALA A 334 -60.49 -1.14 17.87
N ASN A 335 -59.57 -1.32 16.94
CA ASN A 335 -59.84 -1.12 15.51
C ASN A 335 -58.72 -1.80 14.69
N SER A 336 -59.10 -2.87 14.03
CA SER A 336 -58.30 -3.58 13.04
C SER A 336 -58.06 -2.68 11.84
N PHE A 337 -56.91 -1.99 11.82
CA PHE A 337 -56.33 -1.43 10.61
C PHE A 337 -55.10 -2.24 10.28
N SER A 338 -55.22 -3.10 9.28
CA SER A 338 -54.09 -3.77 8.66
C SER A 338 -53.22 -2.73 7.96
N VAL A 339 -52.26 -2.18 8.68
CA VAL A 339 -51.15 -1.45 8.07
C VAL A 339 -50.24 -2.49 7.43
N SER A 340 -50.43 -2.67 6.14
CA SER A 340 -49.42 -3.30 5.28
C SER A 340 -48.21 -2.36 5.24
N THR A 341 -47.33 -2.48 6.23
CA THR A 341 -45.99 -1.90 6.16
C THR A 341 -45.28 -2.55 4.99
N ALA A 342 -45.27 -1.82 3.88
CA ALA A 342 -44.40 -2.10 2.75
C ALA A 342 -42.95 -2.13 3.24
N SER A 343 -42.49 -3.29 3.64
CA SER A 343 -41.08 -3.54 3.95
C SER A 343 -40.30 -3.72 2.64
N SER A 344 -40.04 -2.62 1.97
CA SER A 344 -39.13 -2.58 0.83
C SER A 344 -37.85 -1.85 1.18
N ASN A 345 -37.16 -2.29 2.21
CA ASN A 345 -35.72 -2.12 2.35
C ASN A 345 -35.17 -3.14 3.34
N ARG A 346 -35.11 -4.41 2.93
CA ARG A 346 -34.24 -5.39 3.59
C ARG A 346 -32.82 -4.87 3.45
N LYS A 347 -32.39 -3.99 4.37
CA LYS A 347 -30.95 -3.76 4.61
C LYS A 347 -30.35 -5.13 4.84
N ARG A 348 -29.50 -5.58 3.90
CA ARG A 348 -28.80 -6.86 3.99
C ARG A 348 -28.06 -6.88 5.33
N SER A 349 -28.56 -7.68 6.27
CA SER A 349 -27.84 -8.03 7.49
C SER A 349 -26.47 -8.55 7.07
N TYR A 350 -25.42 -8.06 7.72
CA TYR A 350 -24.08 -8.62 7.50
C TYR A 350 -24.09 -10.10 7.87
N ARG A 351 -23.46 -10.92 7.04
CA ARG A 351 -23.20 -12.32 7.36
C ARG A 351 -22.19 -12.42 8.52
N THR A 352 -21.33 -11.44 8.65
CA THR A 352 -20.25 -11.38 9.64
C THR A 352 -20.79 -11.33 11.06
N SER A 353 -20.52 -12.37 11.82
CA SER A 353 -20.89 -12.51 13.22
C SER A 353 -19.78 -12.13 14.19
N ARG A 354 -18.52 -12.24 13.76
CA ARG A 354 -17.34 -11.90 14.58
C ARG A 354 -16.20 -11.37 13.71
N ALA A 355 -15.41 -10.45 14.29
CA ALA A 355 -14.21 -9.92 13.69
C ALA A 355 -13.06 -9.92 14.71
N HIS A 356 -11.93 -10.49 14.35
CA HIS A 356 -10.68 -10.46 15.10
C HIS A 356 -9.72 -9.54 14.39
N PHE A 357 -9.32 -8.46 15.01
CA PHE A 357 -8.36 -7.52 14.45
C PHE A 357 -7.04 -7.58 15.19
N TYR A 358 -5.98 -7.95 14.48
CA TYR A 358 -4.61 -8.01 14.96
C TYR A 358 -3.81 -6.86 14.36
N TRP A 359 -3.46 -5.90 15.21
CA TRP A 359 -2.58 -4.80 14.83
C TRP A 359 -1.19 -5.02 15.39
N VAL A 360 -0.23 -5.24 14.50
CA VAL A 360 1.14 -5.57 14.85
C VAL A 360 2.05 -4.41 14.43
N THR A 361 2.78 -3.83 15.36
CA THR A 361 3.70 -2.72 15.10
C THR A 361 5.03 -2.91 15.83
N ARG A 362 6.07 -2.22 15.35
CA ARG A 362 7.36 -2.10 16.02
C ARG A 362 7.46 -0.82 16.84
N GLU A 363 6.69 0.20 16.49
CA GLU A 363 6.76 1.54 17.08
C GLU A 363 5.57 1.73 18.02
N PRO A 364 5.79 1.97 19.34
CA PRO A 364 4.69 2.17 20.28
C PRO A 364 3.83 3.39 19.91
N MET A 365 4.42 4.44 19.33
CA MET A 365 3.71 5.63 18.88
C MET A 365 2.68 5.36 17.78
N SER A 366 2.77 4.24 17.07
CA SER A 366 1.81 3.87 16.04
C SER A 366 0.40 3.70 16.59
N PHE A 367 0.24 3.32 17.85
CA PHE A 367 -1.08 3.13 18.46
C PHE A 367 -1.90 4.42 18.58
N GLU A 368 -1.24 5.59 18.53
CA GLU A 368 -1.97 6.87 18.50
C GLU A 368 -2.76 7.10 17.19
N TRP A 369 -2.37 6.44 16.08
CA TRP A 369 -3.02 6.67 14.78
C TRP A 369 -4.50 6.32 14.79
N PHE A 370 -4.89 5.26 15.48
CA PHE A 370 -6.27 4.75 15.51
C PHE A 370 -6.82 4.60 16.92
N LYS A 371 -6.21 5.27 17.91
CA LYS A 371 -6.61 5.26 19.31
C LYS A 371 -8.09 5.56 19.51
N GLY A 372 -8.62 6.56 18.79
CA GLY A 372 -10.03 6.92 18.86
C GLY A 372 -10.94 5.76 18.44
N VAL A 373 -10.63 5.11 17.32
CA VAL A 373 -11.43 3.97 16.80
C VAL A 373 -11.34 2.77 17.74
N MET A 374 -10.14 2.47 18.29
CA MET A 374 -9.96 1.37 19.23
C MET A 374 -10.77 1.56 20.50
N ASN A 375 -10.77 2.78 21.06
CA ASN A 375 -11.54 3.09 22.25
C ASN A 375 -13.05 3.08 21.96
N GLU A 376 -13.47 3.61 20.84
CA GLU A 376 -14.88 3.61 20.43
C GLU A 376 -15.41 2.17 20.27
N VAL A 377 -14.64 1.27 19.64
CA VAL A 377 -15.00 -0.15 19.54
C VAL A 377 -15.08 -0.79 20.93
N ALA A 378 -14.08 -0.54 21.80
CA ALA A 378 -14.04 -1.11 23.15
C ALA A 378 -15.20 -0.63 24.05
N GLU A 379 -15.72 0.57 23.81
CA GLU A 379 -16.84 1.15 24.56
C GLU A 379 -18.22 0.68 24.05
N MET A 380 -18.37 0.62 22.74
CA MET A 380 -19.68 0.45 22.11
C MET A 380 -20.01 -1.01 21.78
N ASP A 381 -19.01 -1.86 21.59
CA ASP A 381 -19.25 -3.29 21.29
C ASP A 381 -19.48 -4.10 22.58
N LYS A 382 -20.64 -3.91 23.19
CA LYS A 382 -21.05 -4.66 24.39
C LYS A 382 -21.26 -6.16 24.13
N LYS A 383 -21.52 -6.54 22.87
CA LYS A 383 -21.76 -7.93 22.46
C LYS A 383 -20.48 -8.71 22.19
N GLY A 384 -19.32 -8.04 22.14
CA GLY A 384 -18.03 -8.66 21.87
C GLY A 384 -17.92 -9.23 20.46
N VAL A 385 -18.54 -8.56 19.48
CA VAL A 385 -18.46 -8.93 18.06
C VAL A 385 -17.06 -8.68 17.49
N ILE A 386 -16.38 -7.64 17.99
CA ILE A 386 -15.07 -7.20 17.52
C ILE A 386 -14.03 -7.45 18.60
N GLU A 387 -13.15 -8.42 18.40
CA GLU A 387 -12.00 -8.67 19.29
C GLU A 387 -10.77 -7.92 18.76
N LEU A 388 -10.22 -7.01 19.58
CA LEU A 388 -9.06 -6.18 19.24
C LEU A 388 -7.80 -6.71 19.90
N HIS A 389 -6.71 -6.86 19.15
CA HIS A 389 -5.43 -7.37 19.62
C HIS A 389 -4.28 -6.47 19.17
N ASN A 390 -3.64 -5.77 20.12
CA ASN A 390 -2.48 -4.93 19.88
C ASN A 390 -1.19 -5.70 20.18
N TYR A 391 -0.23 -5.72 19.25
CA TYR A 391 1.06 -6.36 19.41
C TYR A 391 2.21 -5.39 19.15
N LEU A 392 3.10 -5.24 20.12
CA LEU A 392 4.33 -4.48 19.99
C LEU A 392 5.52 -5.45 19.90
N THR A 393 6.19 -5.45 18.75
CA THR A 393 7.23 -6.44 18.43
C THR A 393 8.66 -5.93 18.62
N SER A 394 8.84 -4.68 19.07
CA SER A 394 10.15 -4.09 19.34
C SER A 394 10.69 -4.40 20.74
N VAL A 395 9.85 -4.90 21.63
CA VAL A 395 10.22 -5.26 22.99
C VAL A 395 10.64 -6.73 23.01
N TYR A 396 11.70 -7.03 23.73
CA TYR A 396 12.45 -8.27 23.81
C TYR A 396 11.63 -9.56 23.94
N GLU A 397 12.28 -10.73 23.73
CA GLU A 397 11.69 -12.07 23.71
C GLU A 397 10.83 -12.40 24.93
N GLU A 398 9.81 -13.24 24.75
CA GLU A 398 8.76 -13.63 25.71
C GLU A 398 9.22 -14.15 27.09
N ARG A 399 10.52 -14.30 27.33
CA ARG A 399 11.09 -14.84 28.57
C ARG A 399 12.07 -13.90 29.28
N ASP A 400 12.17 -12.64 28.86
CA ASP A 400 13.02 -11.67 29.55
C ASP A 400 12.32 -11.11 30.80
N ALA A 401 13.05 -11.02 31.91
CA ALA A 401 12.58 -10.42 33.18
C ALA A 401 12.02 -9.00 32.98
N ARG A 402 12.55 -8.26 31.98
CA ARG A 402 12.07 -6.93 31.59
C ARG A 402 10.65 -6.96 31.04
N THR A 403 10.34 -7.94 30.19
CA THR A 403 9.00 -8.11 29.62
C THR A 403 7.99 -8.49 30.69
N THR A 404 8.39 -9.29 31.67
CA THR A 404 7.57 -9.65 32.82
C THR A 404 7.24 -8.44 33.69
N LEU A 405 8.24 -7.58 33.99
CA LEU A 405 8.03 -6.35 34.74
C LEU A 405 7.08 -5.39 34.02
N LEU A 406 7.29 -5.17 32.72
CA LEU A 406 6.41 -4.35 31.88
C LEU A 406 4.97 -4.87 31.87
N SER A 407 4.79 -6.18 31.77
CA SER A 407 3.46 -6.82 31.82
C SER A 407 2.78 -6.64 33.18
N MET A 408 3.53 -6.67 34.26
CA MET A 408 3.01 -6.40 35.64
C MET A 408 2.58 -4.93 35.77
N VAL A 409 3.43 -3.99 35.36
CA VAL A 409 3.11 -2.54 35.41
C VAL A 409 1.89 -2.24 34.55
N GLN A 410 1.81 -2.85 33.35
CA GLN A 410 0.67 -2.73 32.45
C GLN A 410 -0.62 -3.26 33.10
N ALA A 411 -0.55 -4.44 33.75
CA ALA A 411 -1.71 -5.04 34.43
C ALA A 411 -2.21 -4.15 35.56
N LEU A 412 -1.29 -3.57 36.35
CA LEU A 412 -1.62 -2.63 37.44
C LEU A 412 -2.25 -1.34 36.91
N ASN A 413 -1.68 -0.76 35.86
CA ASN A 413 -2.24 0.45 35.24
C ASN A 413 -3.62 0.20 34.63
N HIS A 414 -3.78 -0.93 33.97
CA HIS A 414 -5.08 -1.31 33.40
C HIS A 414 -6.13 -1.56 34.50
N ALA A 415 -5.75 -2.20 35.60
CA ALA A 415 -6.65 -2.41 36.75
C ALA A 415 -7.08 -1.09 37.41
N LYS A 416 -6.17 -0.10 37.46
CA LYS A 416 -6.42 1.19 38.11
C LYS A 416 -7.14 2.20 37.22
N HIS A 417 -6.82 2.26 35.95
CA HIS A 417 -7.26 3.31 35.03
C HIS A 417 -8.11 2.79 33.87
N GLY A 418 -8.21 1.47 33.68
CA GLY A 418 -8.90 0.87 32.53
C GLY A 418 -8.20 1.08 31.17
N LEU A 419 -6.96 1.61 31.19
CA LEU A 419 -6.19 1.96 30.00
C LEU A 419 -4.85 1.24 29.96
N ASP A 420 -4.46 0.81 28.79
CA ASP A 420 -3.16 0.24 28.52
C ASP A 420 -2.08 1.34 28.53
N ILE A 421 -0.97 1.09 29.21
CA ILE A 421 0.08 2.09 29.42
C ILE A 421 0.84 2.44 28.14
N VAL A 422 0.89 1.53 27.17
CA VAL A 422 1.65 1.68 25.91
C VAL A 422 0.80 2.29 24.83
N SER A 423 -0.37 1.72 24.59
CA SER A 423 -1.27 2.19 23.53
C SER A 423 -2.16 3.35 23.98
N GLY A 424 -2.30 3.59 25.28
CA GLY A 424 -3.25 4.55 25.83
C GLY A 424 -4.70 4.23 25.47
N THR A 425 -4.98 2.99 25.02
CA THR A 425 -6.31 2.49 24.68
C THR A 425 -6.83 1.56 25.75
N ARG A 426 -8.10 1.19 25.68
CA ARG A 426 -8.69 0.13 26.53
C ARG A 426 -8.26 -1.27 26.10
N VAL A 427 -7.61 -1.40 24.95
CA VAL A 427 -7.12 -2.66 24.40
C VAL A 427 -5.73 -2.95 24.94
N ARG A 428 -5.57 -4.10 25.56
CA ARG A 428 -4.26 -4.51 26.10
C ARG A 428 -3.24 -4.77 24.98
N THR A 429 -2.03 -4.24 25.14
CA THR A 429 -0.91 -4.48 24.23
C THR A 429 -0.11 -5.70 24.66
N HIS A 430 0.16 -6.62 23.73
CA HIS A 430 1.02 -7.79 23.92
C HIS A 430 2.44 -7.47 23.45
N PHE A 431 3.44 -7.78 24.30
CA PHE A 431 4.86 -7.59 24.00
C PHE A 431 5.46 -8.85 23.37
N ALA A 432 4.97 -9.23 22.19
CA ALA A 432 5.37 -10.44 21.50
C ALA A 432 5.01 -10.38 20.02
N ARG A 433 5.39 -11.40 19.28
CA ARG A 433 4.80 -11.68 17.97
C ARG A 433 3.60 -12.60 18.17
N PRO A 434 2.48 -12.39 17.44
CA PRO A 434 1.35 -13.32 17.50
C PRO A 434 1.76 -14.73 17.09
N ASN A 435 1.35 -15.73 17.87
CA ASN A 435 1.45 -17.13 17.44
C ASN A 435 0.28 -17.46 16.50
N TRP A 436 0.52 -17.29 15.20
CA TRP A 436 -0.54 -17.43 14.19
C TRP A 436 -1.19 -18.81 14.19
N ARG A 437 -0.42 -19.88 14.40
CA ARG A 437 -0.99 -21.24 14.49
C ARG A 437 -2.00 -21.36 15.62
N GLU A 438 -1.69 -20.79 16.78
CA GLU A 438 -2.59 -20.76 17.92
C GLU A 438 -3.82 -19.90 17.65
N VAL A 439 -3.66 -18.76 16.98
CA VAL A 439 -4.78 -17.87 16.57
C VAL A 439 -5.75 -18.64 15.68
N PHE A 440 -5.27 -19.28 14.63
CA PHE A 440 -6.11 -20.07 13.72
C PHE A 440 -6.80 -21.22 14.45
N THR A 441 -6.09 -21.93 15.33
CA THR A 441 -6.66 -23.02 16.13
C THR A 441 -7.76 -22.54 17.05
N LYS A 442 -7.57 -21.39 17.74
CA LYS A 442 -8.58 -20.78 18.60
C LYS A 442 -9.83 -20.37 17.84
N ILE A 443 -9.65 -19.75 16.66
CA ILE A 443 -10.79 -19.35 15.81
C ILE A 443 -11.55 -20.59 15.34
N ALA A 444 -10.85 -21.62 14.84
CA ALA A 444 -11.49 -22.85 14.38
C ALA A 444 -12.27 -23.57 15.50
N ALA A 445 -11.72 -23.59 16.72
CA ALA A 445 -12.38 -24.19 17.87
C ALA A 445 -13.62 -23.41 18.33
N LYS A 446 -13.55 -22.06 18.30
CA LYS A 446 -14.67 -21.20 18.71
C LYS A 446 -15.78 -21.13 17.65
N GLN A 447 -15.46 -21.31 16.38
CA GLN A 447 -16.36 -21.10 15.24
C GLN A 447 -16.31 -22.29 14.27
N PRO A 448 -16.80 -23.48 14.70
CA PRO A 448 -16.85 -24.66 13.83
C PRO A 448 -17.82 -24.42 12.66
N ASN A 449 -17.55 -25.03 11.52
CA ASN A 449 -18.34 -24.97 10.29
C ASN A 449 -18.54 -23.57 9.70
N SER A 450 -17.73 -22.58 10.09
CA SER A 450 -17.81 -21.21 9.61
C SER A 450 -16.83 -20.95 8.45
N THR A 451 -17.15 -19.93 7.65
CA THR A 451 -16.20 -19.39 6.66
C THR A 451 -15.48 -18.16 7.23
N VAL A 452 -14.16 -18.24 7.28
CA VAL A 452 -13.29 -17.18 7.83
C VAL A 452 -12.56 -16.47 6.71
N GLY A 453 -12.78 -15.16 6.56
CA GLY A 453 -11.99 -14.31 5.68
C GLY A 453 -10.72 -13.83 6.41
N VAL A 454 -9.55 -14.23 5.92
CA VAL A 454 -8.25 -13.81 6.45
C VAL A 454 -7.71 -12.69 5.56
N PHE A 455 -7.79 -11.46 6.02
CA PHE A 455 -7.33 -10.28 5.29
C PHE A 455 -6.02 -9.78 5.89
N TYR A 456 -5.02 -9.63 5.06
CA TYR A 456 -3.68 -9.26 5.48
C TYR A 456 -3.14 -8.08 4.69
N CYS A 457 -2.59 -7.09 5.39
CA CYS A 457 -1.84 -6.00 4.80
C CYS A 457 -0.50 -5.78 5.53
N GLY A 458 0.60 -5.93 4.80
CA GLY A 458 1.96 -5.79 5.33
C GLY A 458 3.02 -6.57 4.56
N ALA A 459 4.15 -6.87 5.23
CA ALA A 459 5.32 -7.48 4.63
C ALA A 459 5.06 -8.85 3.96
N PRO A 460 5.69 -9.17 2.81
CA PRO A 460 5.44 -10.40 2.05
C PRO A 460 5.73 -11.71 2.80
N THR A 461 6.66 -11.68 3.76
CA THR A 461 7.07 -12.85 4.53
C THR A 461 5.91 -13.45 5.34
N LEU A 462 5.20 -12.61 6.09
CA LEU A 462 4.05 -13.05 6.88
C LEU A 462 2.86 -13.44 5.98
N ALA A 463 2.71 -12.84 4.81
CA ALA A 463 1.67 -13.22 3.86
C ALA A 463 1.77 -14.69 3.45
N LYS A 464 3.00 -15.18 3.20
CA LYS A 464 3.26 -16.59 2.86
C LYS A 464 2.88 -17.53 4.00
N GLU A 465 3.21 -17.16 5.23
CA GLU A 465 2.88 -17.93 6.43
C GLU A 465 1.36 -18.02 6.64
N LEU A 466 0.65 -16.87 6.62
CA LEU A 466 -0.80 -16.84 6.81
C LEU A 466 -1.54 -17.59 5.71
N LYS A 467 -1.09 -17.47 4.45
CA LYS A 467 -1.65 -18.24 3.32
C LYS A 467 -1.48 -19.74 3.54
N LYS A 468 -0.28 -20.19 3.97
CA LYS A 468 0.00 -21.61 4.28
C LYS A 468 -0.89 -22.10 5.42
N LEU A 469 -1.00 -21.34 6.51
CA LEU A 469 -1.85 -21.69 7.66
C LEU A 469 -3.32 -21.73 7.28
N SER A 470 -3.81 -20.80 6.48
CA SER A 470 -5.20 -20.79 5.98
C SER A 470 -5.53 -22.10 5.24
N HIS A 471 -4.63 -22.55 4.37
CA HIS A 471 -4.80 -23.81 3.64
C HIS A 471 -4.73 -25.01 4.59
N GLU A 472 -3.70 -25.07 5.45
CA GLU A 472 -3.47 -26.18 6.38
C GLU A 472 -4.66 -26.36 7.34
N MET A 473 -5.15 -25.26 7.94
CA MET A 473 -6.24 -25.31 8.91
C MET A 473 -7.57 -25.62 8.27
N SER A 474 -7.82 -25.16 7.03
CA SER A 474 -9.02 -25.53 6.27
C SER A 474 -9.11 -27.03 5.97
N HIS A 475 -7.97 -27.74 5.89
CA HIS A 475 -7.93 -29.18 5.72
C HIS A 475 -8.06 -29.95 7.05
N LYS A 476 -7.54 -29.37 8.15
CA LYS A 476 -7.50 -30.03 9.45
C LYS A 476 -8.74 -29.83 10.29
N THR A 477 -9.55 -28.81 9.97
CA THR A 477 -10.73 -28.44 10.76
C THR A 477 -11.97 -28.34 9.89
N SER A 478 -13.15 -28.27 10.51
CA SER A 478 -14.41 -28.00 9.81
C SER A 478 -14.57 -26.54 9.34
N THR A 479 -13.68 -25.64 9.81
CA THR A 479 -13.70 -24.21 9.49
C THR A 479 -12.90 -23.95 8.21
N ARG A 480 -13.44 -23.15 7.29
CA ARG A 480 -12.82 -22.80 6.01
C ARG A 480 -12.16 -21.43 6.09
N PHE A 481 -10.86 -21.33 5.88
CA PHE A 481 -10.09 -20.10 5.88
C PHE A 481 -9.76 -19.66 4.45
N HIS A 482 -10.17 -18.46 4.07
CA HIS A 482 -9.90 -17.86 2.77
C HIS A 482 -8.93 -16.69 2.93
N PHE A 483 -7.73 -16.80 2.36
CA PHE A 483 -6.68 -15.80 2.49
C PHE A 483 -6.75 -14.74 1.39
N HIS A 484 -6.73 -13.47 1.79
CA HIS A 484 -6.69 -12.29 0.95
C HIS A 484 -5.53 -11.38 1.36
N LYS A 485 -4.75 -10.95 0.37
CA LYS A 485 -3.63 -10.03 0.60
C LYS A 485 -3.95 -8.67 0.00
N GLU A 486 -3.74 -7.63 0.79
CA GLU A 486 -3.73 -6.24 0.35
C GLU A 486 -2.33 -5.83 -0.10
N TYR A 487 -2.24 -4.95 -1.11
CA TYR A 487 -0.98 -4.55 -1.77
C TYR A 487 -0.65 -3.07 -1.57
N PHE A 488 -0.94 -2.54 -0.39
CA PHE A 488 -0.67 -1.13 -0.07
C PHE A 488 0.53 -0.96 0.84
#